data_4dd126c6883921681943ed592d3fd2a2
#
_entry.id   4dd126c6883921681943ed592d3fd2a2
#
_cell.length_a   1.000
_cell.length_b   1.000
_cell.length_c   1.000
_cell.angle_alpha   90.00
_cell.angle_beta   90.00
_cell.angle_gamma   90.00
#
_symmetry.space_group_name_H-M   'P 1'
#
loop_
_entity.id
_entity.type
_entity.pdbx_description
1 polymer ?
#
loop_
_entity_poly.entity_id
_entity_poly.type
_entity_poly.pdbx_seq_one_letter_code
_entity_poly.pdbx_strand_id
1 'polypeptide(L)'
;HIPIIADEYPDPEFGTGAVKITGAHDFNDFEVARRHNIPLIVLMDKKARMISTPENNVPERYHGVDRFKAREMVLAEIEELGFLRGREDKLIPQPFGDRSNVVVEPMLTEQWYVNAAEMAKPAIAAVDRGDTVFVPKNWDKTYYEWMNNIQPWCISRQLWWGHQIPAWYGPDGEVFVEETQLAAELAAKRHYGKSVEITRDEDVLDTWFSSALWPFSTLGWPEETPILKRYYKTDVLVTGFDIIFFWVARMMMMGLHFMKEVPFHTVYIHALVRDEKGQKMSKSKGNVIDPLELMDEFGADALRFTLAAMAAQGRDIKLAKSRVEGYRNFGTKLWNAARFAEMNGVKRDPNYDPVAARVTVNRWIAGEASRTRNAVTKAIEEHRYNEAAAALYQFVWNVYCDWYVELIKPILGGKDEAAKKETQASAAWVLDQILVLLHPFMPFVTEELWQQTATREHWLM
;
A
#
# COMPACT_ATOMS: atom_id res chain seq x y z
N HIS A 1 -7.37 -44.76 -25.60
CA HIS A 1 -8.74 -44.28 -25.41
C HIS A 1 -8.72 -43.14 -24.41
N ILE A 2 -9.42 -42.05 -24.73
CA ILE A 2 -9.71 -40.93 -23.82
C ILE A 2 -11.17 -40.98 -23.41
N PRO A 3 -11.53 -40.68 -22.17
CA PRO A 3 -12.92 -40.62 -21.73
C PRO A 3 -13.67 -39.47 -22.38
N ILE A 4 -14.92 -39.67 -22.67
CA ILE A 4 -15.86 -38.61 -23.04
C ILE A 4 -16.68 -38.30 -21.78
N ILE A 5 -16.67 -37.04 -21.37
CA ILE A 5 -17.37 -36.57 -20.20
C ILE A 5 -18.34 -35.45 -20.55
N ALA A 6 -19.38 -35.26 -19.75
CA ALA A 6 -20.27 -34.11 -19.82
C ALA A 6 -19.92 -33.13 -18.72
N ASP A 7 -19.68 -31.86 -19.06
CA ASP A 7 -19.35 -30.77 -18.13
C ASP A 7 -19.97 -29.47 -18.61
N GLU A 8 -20.16 -28.51 -17.71
CA GLU A 8 -20.71 -27.19 -18.02
C GLU A 8 -19.69 -26.25 -18.67
N TYR A 9 -18.39 -26.61 -18.66
CA TYR A 9 -17.33 -25.82 -19.20
C TYR A 9 -17.37 -25.58 -20.72
N PRO A 10 -17.66 -26.60 -21.57
CA PRO A 10 -17.79 -26.38 -23.00
C PRO A 10 -19.03 -25.55 -23.34
N ASP A 11 -18.86 -24.50 -24.13
CA ASP A 11 -19.98 -23.77 -24.72
C ASP A 11 -20.58 -24.57 -25.90
N PRO A 12 -21.82 -25.06 -25.80
CA PRO A 12 -22.45 -25.87 -26.86
C PRO A 12 -22.68 -25.08 -28.15
N GLU A 13 -22.76 -23.77 -28.10
CA GLU A 13 -22.96 -22.89 -29.26
C GLU A 13 -21.63 -22.54 -29.96
N PHE A 14 -20.48 -22.90 -29.36
CA PHE A 14 -19.18 -22.60 -29.93
C PHE A 14 -18.55 -23.81 -30.64
N GLY A 15 -18.31 -23.70 -31.94
CA GLY A 15 -17.67 -24.72 -32.76
C GLY A 15 -18.54 -26.00 -32.84
N THR A 16 -18.01 -27.12 -32.34
CA THR A 16 -18.71 -28.41 -32.29
C THR A 16 -19.37 -28.68 -30.93
N GLY A 17 -19.18 -27.77 -29.95
CA GLY A 17 -19.58 -28.01 -28.57
C GLY A 17 -18.70 -29.03 -27.82
N ALA A 18 -17.66 -29.55 -28.45
CA ALA A 18 -16.73 -30.51 -27.85
C ALA A 18 -15.34 -29.89 -27.65
N VAL A 19 -14.79 -30.01 -26.45
CA VAL A 19 -13.50 -29.48 -26.06
C VAL A 19 -12.56 -30.61 -25.64
N LYS A 20 -11.29 -30.56 -26.06
CA LYS A 20 -10.24 -31.44 -25.57
C LYS A 20 -9.71 -30.88 -24.26
N ILE A 21 -9.65 -31.68 -23.21
CA ILE A 21 -9.20 -31.31 -21.87
C ILE A 21 -7.77 -31.79 -21.65
N THR A 22 -6.88 -30.89 -21.20
CA THR A 22 -5.47 -31.17 -20.85
C THR A 22 -5.15 -30.62 -19.46
N GLY A 23 -5.64 -31.28 -18.43
CA GLY A 23 -5.69 -30.76 -17.06
C GLY A 23 -4.35 -30.43 -16.40
N ALA A 24 -3.20 -30.87 -16.95
CA ALA A 24 -1.89 -30.54 -16.38
C ALA A 24 -1.32 -29.20 -16.89
N HIS A 25 -1.87 -28.61 -17.97
CA HIS A 25 -1.27 -27.46 -18.65
C HIS A 25 -2.28 -26.34 -18.98
N ASP A 26 -3.47 -26.35 -18.37
CA ASP A 26 -4.48 -25.30 -18.48
C ASP A 26 -5.28 -25.23 -17.19
N PHE A 27 -5.56 -24.02 -16.71
CA PHE A 27 -6.26 -23.80 -15.43
C PHE A 27 -7.71 -24.28 -15.47
N ASN A 28 -8.42 -24.03 -16.57
CA ASN A 28 -9.82 -24.43 -16.69
C ASN A 28 -9.92 -25.95 -16.87
N ASP A 29 -9.05 -26.51 -17.72
CA ASP A 29 -8.96 -27.96 -17.93
C ASP A 29 -8.60 -28.70 -16.65
N PHE A 30 -7.76 -28.08 -15.77
CA PHE A 30 -7.42 -28.64 -14.46
C PHE A 30 -8.67 -28.78 -13.58
N GLU A 31 -9.51 -27.75 -13.53
CA GLU A 31 -10.75 -27.80 -12.73
C GLU A 31 -11.73 -28.86 -13.27
N VAL A 32 -11.86 -28.98 -14.60
CA VAL A 32 -12.64 -30.04 -15.21
C VAL A 32 -12.08 -31.42 -14.87
N ALA A 33 -10.77 -31.60 -15.03
CA ALA A 33 -10.10 -32.87 -14.72
C ALA A 33 -10.30 -33.27 -13.25
N ARG A 34 -10.22 -32.30 -12.32
CA ARG A 34 -10.44 -32.50 -10.89
C ARG A 34 -11.88 -32.94 -10.58
N ARG A 35 -12.89 -32.27 -11.16
CA ARG A 35 -14.32 -32.61 -10.97
C ARG A 35 -14.65 -34.04 -11.43
N HIS A 36 -14.01 -34.47 -12.50
CA HIS A 36 -14.24 -35.77 -13.08
C HIS A 36 -13.19 -36.85 -12.76
N ASN A 37 -12.27 -36.56 -11.84
CA ASN A 37 -11.18 -37.47 -11.47
C ASN A 37 -10.37 -37.98 -12.69
N ILE A 38 -10.10 -37.10 -13.66
CA ILE A 38 -9.30 -37.42 -14.84
C ILE A 38 -7.82 -37.30 -14.45
N PRO A 39 -6.97 -38.28 -14.84
CA PRO A 39 -5.54 -38.19 -14.59
C PRO A 39 -4.91 -36.94 -15.20
N LEU A 40 -4.05 -36.27 -14.44
CA LEU A 40 -3.32 -35.08 -14.87
C LEU A 40 -2.03 -35.52 -15.56
N ILE A 41 -2.00 -35.45 -16.88
CA ILE A 41 -0.90 -35.94 -17.71
C ILE A 41 0.06 -34.79 -18.01
N VAL A 42 1.25 -34.81 -17.41
CA VAL A 42 2.31 -33.82 -17.64
C VAL A 42 3.07 -34.15 -18.93
N LEU A 43 3.18 -33.16 -19.81
CA LEU A 43 3.82 -33.33 -21.14
C LEU A 43 5.18 -32.65 -21.25
N MET A 44 5.52 -31.75 -20.31
CA MET A 44 6.74 -30.91 -20.38
C MET A 44 7.50 -30.89 -19.06
N ASP A 45 8.80 -30.69 -19.13
CA ASP A 45 9.68 -30.43 -17.98
C ASP A 45 9.66 -28.94 -17.58
N LYS A 46 10.37 -28.58 -16.50
CA LYS A 46 10.51 -27.18 -16.01
C LYS A 46 11.16 -26.22 -17.02
N LYS A 47 11.76 -26.74 -18.10
CA LYS A 47 12.34 -25.96 -19.21
C LYS A 47 11.43 -25.92 -20.44
N ALA A 48 10.18 -26.36 -20.29
CA ALA A 48 9.18 -26.47 -21.34
C ALA A 48 9.65 -27.35 -22.53
N ARG A 49 10.40 -28.40 -22.24
CA ARG A 49 10.77 -29.45 -23.19
C ARG A 49 9.84 -30.64 -23.00
N MET A 50 9.46 -31.27 -24.10
CA MET A 50 8.62 -32.46 -24.08
C MET A 50 9.27 -33.58 -23.30
N ILE A 51 8.50 -34.28 -22.48
CA ILE A 51 8.93 -35.50 -21.77
C ILE A 51 8.16 -36.69 -22.31
N SER A 52 8.84 -37.82 -22.42
CA SER A 52 8.26 -39.12 -22.76
C SER A 52 8.32 -40.01 -21.53
N THR A 53 7.18 -40.44 -21.02
CA THR A 53 7.03 -41.33 -19.88
C THR A 53 5.99 -42.41 -20.19
N PRO A 54 6.00 -43.54 -19.48
CA PRO A 54 4.95 -44.55 -19.66
C PRO A 54 3.54 -44.04 -19.44
N GLU A 55 3.39 -43.05 -18.56
CA GLU A 55 2.07 -42.48 -18.17
C GLU A 55 1.53 -41.52 -19.22
N ASN A 56 2.38 -40.73 -19.90
CA ASN A 56 1.97 -39.71 -20.84
C ASN A 56 1.83 -40.19 -22.30
N ASN A 57 2.41 -41.35 -22.61
CA ASN A 57 2.43 -41.95 -23.96
C ASN A 57 2.96 -41.00 -25.05
N VAL A 58 3.76 -40.00 -24.72
CA VAL A 58 4.43 -39.15 -25.71
C VAL A 58 5.49 -39.97 -26.44
N PRO A 59 5.48 -40.00 -27.78
CA PRO A 59 6.48 -40.73 -28.54
C PRO A 59 7.91 -40.28 -28.23
N GLU A 60 8.85 -41.21 -28.08
CA GLU A 60 10.22 -40.93 -27.68
C GLU A 60 10.94 -39.92 -28.57
N ARG A 61 10.59 -39.82 -29.85
CA ARG A 61 11.14 -38.82 -30.77
C ARG A 61 10.90 -37.37 -30.38
N TYR A 62 9.94 -37.08 -29.46
CA TYR A 62 9.69 -35.76 -28.92
C TYR A 62 10.43 -35.47 -27.62
N HIS A 63 11.01 -36.48 -26.98
CA HIS A 63 11.70 -36.31 -25.70
C HIS A 63 12.83 -35.29 -25.81
N GLY A 64 12.84 -34.31 -24.90
CA GLY A 64 13.83 -33.23 -24.86
C GLY A 64 13.65 -32.12 -25.90
N VAL A 65 12.64 -32.24 -26.79
CA VAL A 65 12.36 -31.22 -27.81
C VAL A 65 11.61 -30.03 -27.19
N ASP A 66 12.03 -28.82 -27.55
CA ASP A 66 11.33 -27.62 -27.17
C ASP A 66 9.85 -27.63 -27.64
N ARG A 67 8.93 -27.14 -26.83
CA ARG A 67 7.49 -27.17 -27.06
C ARG A 67 7.06 -26.57 -28.40
N PHE A 68 7.67 -25.46 -28.85
CA PHE A 68 7.34 -24.83 -30.12
C PHE A 68 7.81 -25.67 -31.29
N LYS A 69 9.00 -26.25 -31.18
CA LYS A 69 9.52 -27.18 -32.19
C LYS A 69 8.73 -28.47 -32.24
N ALA A 70 8.32 -29.00 -31.08
CA ALA A 70 7.44 -30.15 -31.02
C ALA A 70 6.10 -29.89 -31.72
N ARG A 71 5.54 -28.68 -31.58
CA ARG A 71 4.31 -28.27 -32.31
C ARG A 71 4.51 -28.33 -33.80
N GLU A 72 5.63 -27.83 -34.32
CA GLU A 72 5.93 -27.88 -35.76
C GLU A 72 6.07 -29.35 -36.25
N MET A 73 6.74 -30.18 -35.48
CA MET A 73 6.91 -31.61 -35.81
C MET A 73 5.55 -32.35 -35.83
N VAL A 74 4.71 -32.11 -34.81
CA VAL A 74 3.36 -32.70 -34.74
C VAL A 74 2.49 -32.24 -35.92
N LEU A 75 2.55 -30.97 -36.28
CA LEU A 75 1.77 -30.43 -37.41
C LEU A 75 2.23 -31.06 -38.74
N ALA A 76 3.53 -31.23 -38.96
CA ALA A 76 4.06 -31.90 -40.14
C ALA A 76 3.63 -33.36 -40.21
N GLU A 77 3.68 -34.11 -39.11
CA GLU A 77 3.26 -35.51 -39.07
C GLU A 77 1.74 -35.66 -39.31
N ILE A 78 0.90 -34.76 -38.75
CA ILE A 78 -0.55 -34.75 -38.97
C ILE A 78 -0.88 -34.46 -40.46
N GLU A 79 -0.09 -33.57 -41.09
CA GLU A 79 -0.21 -33.23 -42.50
C GLU A 79 0.14 -34.42 -43.38
N GLU A 80 1.29 -35.11 -43.09
CA GLU A 80 1.72 -36.29 -43.80
C GLU A 80 0.70 -37.44 -43.71
N LEU A 81 0.08 -37.58 -42.53
CA LEU A 81 -1.01 -38.56 -42.31
C LEU A 81 -2.36 -38.16 -42.93
N GLY A 82 -2.45 -37.01 -43.56
CA GLY A 82 -3.68 -36.52 -44.21
C GLY A 82 -4.79 -36.08 -43.23
N PHE A 83 -4.47 -35.84 -41.98
CA PHE A 83 -5.43 -35.43 -40.96
C PHE A 83 -5.51 -33.89 -40.77
N LEU A 84 -4.54 -33.10 -41.28
CA LEU A 84 -4.58 -31.65 -41.22
C LEU A 84 -5.64 -31.12 -42.21
N ARG A 85 -6.64 -30.41 -41.70
CA ARG A 85 -7.73 -29.84 -42.49
C ARG A 85 -7.51 -28.39 -42.89
N GLY A 86 -6.73 -27.67 -42.10
CA GLY A 86 -6.41 -26.26 -42.36
C GLY A 86 -5.71 -25.60 -41.18
N ARG A 87 -5.22 -24.38 -41.41
CA ARG A 87 -4.68 -23.50 -40.40
C ARG A 87 -5.40 -22.16 -40.46
N GLU A 88 -5.66 -21.61 -39.29
CA GLU A 88 -6.27 -20.30 -39.13
C GLU A 88 -5.46 -19.47 -38.16
N ASP A 89 -5.08 -18.26 -38.54
CA ASP A 89 -4.40 -17.33 -37.65
C ASP A 89 -5.41 -16.70 -36.70
N LYS A 90 -5.19 -16.88 -35.39
CA LYS A 90 -6.00 -16.32 -34.33
C LYS A 90 -5.17 -15.52 -33.35
N LEU A 91 -5.72 -14.37 -32.90
CA LEU A 91 -5.21 -13.66 -31.74
C LEU A 91 -5.61 -14.44 -30.48
N ILE A 92 -4.63 -14.97 -29.77
CA ILE A 92 -4.81 -15.73 -28.53
C ILE A 92 -4.14 -14.95 -27.40
N PRO A 93 -4.83 -14.68 -26.27
CA PRO A 93 -4.18 -14.14 -25.08
C PRO A 93 -3.12 -15.13 -24.59
N GLN A 94 -1.87 -14.70 -24.57
CA GLN A 94 -0.75 -15.52 -24.08
C GLN A 94 -0.17 -14.88 -22.81
N PRO A 95 0.04 -15.64 -21.74
CA PRO A 95 0.74 -15.16 -20.58
C PRO A 95 2.23 -15.04 -20.86
N PHE A 96 2.84 -13.92 -20.46
CA PHE A 96 4.29 -13.69 -20.55
C PHE A 96 4.85 -13.42 -19.17
N GLY A 97 6.08 -13.84 -18.92
CA GLY A 97 6.81 -13.51 -17.72
C GLY A 97 7.16 -12.02 -17.69
N ASP A 98 6.82 -11.32 -16.62
CA ASP A 98 6.96 -9.86 -16.48
C ASP A 98 8.37 -9.34 -16.73
N ARG A 99 9.39 -10.14 -16.44
CA ARG A 99 10.80 -9.74 -16.57
C ARG A 99 11.49 -10.40 -17.77
N SER A 100 11.11 -11.63 -18.07
CA SER A 100 11.74 -12.42 -19.13
C SER A 100 11.12 -12.14 -20.51
N ASN A 101 9.88 -11.67 -20.54
CA ASN A 101 9.07 -11.52 -21.76
C ASN A 101 8.98 -12.81 -22.59
N VAL A 102 9.05 -13.95 -21.90
CA VAL A 102 8.92 -15.29 -22.49
C VAL A 102 7.53 -15.82 -22.20
N VAL A 103 6.94 -16.56 -23.14
CA VAL A 103 5.65 -17.23 -22.94
C VAL A 103 5.72 -18.17 -21.75
N VAL A 104 4.79 -18.03 -20.84
CA VAL A 104 4.64 -18.87 -19.64
C VAL A 104 3.65 -20.00 -19.96
N GLU A 105 4.02 -21.22 -19.59
CA GLU A 105 3.13 -22.38 -19.69
C GLU A 105 2.66 -22.78 -18.29
N PRO A 106 1.34 -23.02 -18.08
CA PRO A 106 0.87 -23.61 -16.84
C PRO A 106 1.47 -24.99 -16.60
N MET A 107 1.89 -25.24 -15.37
CA MET A 107 2.55 -26.49 -14.97
C MET A 107 2.15 -26.87 -13.56
N LEU A 108 1.91 -28.16 -13.33
CA LEU A 108 1.69 -28.69 -11.98
C LEU A 108 3.00 -28.69 -11.20
N THR A 109 2.99 -28.08 -10.04
CA THR A 109 4.08 -28.07 -9.07
C THR A 109 3.54 -28.16 -7.66
N GLU A 110 4.25 -28.81 -6.77
CA GLU A 110 3.97 -28.74 -5.35
C GLU A 110 4.35 -27.38 -4.82
N GLN A 111 3.44 -26.74 -4.06
CA GLN A 111 3.60 -25.41 -3.53
C GLN A 111 3.08 -25.35 -2.09
N TRP A 112 3.60 -24.42 -1.31
CA TRP A 112 3.08 -24.12 0.02
C TRP A 112 1.88 -23.17 -0.08
N TYR A 113 0.81 -23.53 0.61
CA TYR A 113 -0.43 -22.73 0.64
C TYR A 113 -0.84 -22.41 2.06
N VAL A 114 -1.30 -21.18 2.28
CA VAL A 114 -2.07 -20.80 3.46
C VAL A 114 -3.55 -21.06 3.19
N ASN A 115 -4.24 -21.69 4.13
CA ASN A 115 -5.70 -21.80 4.10
C ASN A 115 -6.34 -20.45 4.43
N ALA A 116 -6.30 -19.55 3.46
CA ALA A 116 -6.74 -18.16 3.61
C ALA A 116 -8.23 -18.04 3.90
N ALA A 117 -9.06 -18.97 3.41
CA ALA A 117 -10.50 -18.95 3.64
C ALA A 117 -10.87 -19.04 5.13
N GLU A 118 -10.17 -19.90 5.89
CA GLU A 118 -10.41 -19.98 7.34
C GLU A 118 -9.89 -18.75 8.08
N MET A 119 -8.76 -18.20 7.65
CA MET A 119 -8.19 -16.99 8.26
C MET A 119 -8.98 -15.72 7.91
N ALA A 120 -9.69 -15.70 6.80
CA ALA A 120 -10.52 -14.58 6.38
C ALA A 120 -11.75 -14.39 7.27
N LYS A 121 -12.34 -15.46 7.80
CA LYS A 121 -13.57 -15.40 8.61
C LYS A 121 -13.47 -14.44 9.80
N PRO A 122 -12.47 -14.55 10.70
CA PRO A 122 -12.32 -13.62 11.81
C PRO A 122 -11.96 -12.20 11.34
N ALA A 123 -11.27 -12.06 10.21
CA ALA A 123 -10.90 -10.77 9.67
C ALA A 123 -12.10 -10.01 9.08
N ILE A 124 -13.02 -10.70 8.41
CA ILE A 124 -14.32 -10.15 7.96
C ILE A 124 -15.13 -9.72 9.18
N ALA A 125 -15.30 -10.61 10.17
CA ALA A 125 -16.06 -10.33 11.38
C ALA A 125 -15.51 -9.13 12.18
N ALA A 126 -14.21 -8.87 12.15
CA ALA A 126 -13.61 -7.72 12.82
C ALA A 126 -14.02 -6.39 12.16
N VAL A 127 -14.16 -6.35 10.83
CA VAL A 127 -14.68 -5.18 10.11
C VAL A 127 -16.18 -5.01 10.34
N ASP A 128 -16.94 -6.11 10.35
CA ASP A 128 -18.38 -6.08 10.63
C ASP A 128 -18.69 -5.49 12.02
N ARG A 129 -17.87 -5.81 13.03
CA ARG A 129 -18.01 -5.26 14.38
C ARG A 129 -17.47 -3.85 14.55
N GLY A 130 -16.73 -3.34 13.57
CA GLY A 130 -16.04 -2.05 13.67
C GLY A 130 -14.75 -2.08 14.50
N ASP A 131 -14.18 -3.25 14.76
CA ASP A 131 -12.86 -3.37 15.40
C ASP A 131 -11.77 -2.79 14.49
N THR A 132 -11.97 -2.89 13.18
CA THR A 132 -11.22 -2.19 12.15
C THR A 132 -12.18 -1.47 11.20
N VAL A 133 -11.89 -0.20 10.89
CA VAL A 133 -12.71 0.65 10.01
C VAL A 133 -11.89 1.23 8.86
N PHE A 134 -12.50 1.36 7.68
CA PHE A 134 -11.89 1.99 6.52
C PHE A 134 -12.27 3.46 6.40
N VAL A 135 -11.29 4.30 6.10
CA VAL A 135 -11.49 5.73 5.83
C VAL A 135 -10.87 6.09 4.47
N PRO A 136 -11.68 6.53 3.49
CA PRO A 136 -13.15 6.60 3.51
C PRO A 136 -13.83 5.23 3.49
N LYS A 137 -15.04 5.17 4.04
CA LYS A 137 -15.79 3.93 4.28
C LYS A 137 -16.08 3.11 3.01
N ASN A 138 -16.16 3.75 1.84
CA ASN A 138 -16.45 3.04 0.58
C ASN A 138 -15.44 1.94 0.21
N TRP A 139 -14.25 1.95 0.80
CA TRP A 139 -13.22 0.93 0.56
C TRP A 139 -13.46 -0.39 1.32
N ASP A 140 -14.41 -0.41 2.27
CA ASP A 140 -14.85 -1.65 2.90
C ASP A 140 -15.43 -2.63 1.87
N LYS A 141 -16.12 -2.13 0.81
CA LYS A 141 -16.67 -2.95 -0.28
C LYS A 141 -15.58 -3.72 -1.02
N THR A 142 -14.49 -3.04 -1.36
CA THR A 142 -13.33 -3.68 -2.02
C THR A 142 -12.71 -4.74 -1.12
N TYR A 143 -12.59 -4.46 0.18
CA TYR A 143 -12.12 -5.44 1.16
C TYR A 143 -13.02 -6.69 1.21
N TYR A 144 -14.34 -6.51 1.33
CA TYR A 144 -15.30 -7.63 1.38
C TYR A 144 -15.34 -8.43 0.09
N GLU A 145 -15.24 -7.77 -1.06
CA GLU A 145 -15.21 -8.45 -2.36
C GLU A 145 -14.05 -9.45 -2.44
N TRP A 146 -12.86 -9.03 -2.04
CA TRP A 146 -11.69 -9.92 -2.01
C TRP A 146 -11.79 -10.99 -0.92
N MET A 147 -12.22 -10.63 0.28
CA MET A 147 -12.21 -11.55 1.42
C MET A 147 -13.30 -12.63 1.33
N ASN A 148 -14.47 -12.31 0.78
CA ASN A 148 -15.55 -13.29 0.58
C ASN A 148 -15.26 -14.29 -0.55
N ASN A 149 -14.40 -13.93 -1.50
CA ASN A 149 -14.02 -14.75 -2.64
C ASN A 149 -12.56 -15.22 -2.56
N ILE A 150 -11.97 -15.20 -1.37
CA ILE A 150 -10.55 -15.48 -1.19
C ILE A 150 -10.17 -16.90 -1.57
N GLN A 151 -9.14 -17.01 -2.39
CA GLN A 151 -8.57 -18.29 -2.79
C GLN A 151 -7.42 -18.71 -1.86
N PRO A 152 -7.05 -19.99 -1.82
CA PRO A 152 -5.84 -20.44 -1.11
C PRO A 152 -4.63 -19.62 -1.55
N TRP A 153 -3.87 -19.11 -0.59
CA TRP A 153 -2.74 -18.24 -0.86
C TRP A 153 -1.45 -19.04 -1.01
N CYS A 154 -0.94 -19.18 -2.24
CA CYS A 154 0.37 -19.75 -2.49
C CYS A 154 1.45 -18.82 -1.94
N ILE A 155 2.28 -19.32 -1.04
CA ILE A 155 3.32 -18.55 -0.33
C ILE A 155 4.75 -18.94 -0.72
N SER A 156 4.94 -19.99 -1.51
CA SER A 156 6.25 -20.39 -2.03
C SER A 156 6.59 -19.68 -3.35
N ARG A 157 7.85 -19.29 -3.52
CA ARG A 157 8.37 -18.61 -4.70
C ARG A 157 9.69 -19.20 -5.11
N GLN A 158 9.86 -19.46 -6.41
CA GLN A 158 11.08 -20.00 -7.02
C GLN A 158 12.03 -18.84 -7.37
N LEU A 159 12.54 -18.15 -6.32
CA LEU A 159 13.43 -17.00 -6.42
C LEU A 159 14.77 -17.30 -5.75
N TRP A 160 15.83 -16.67 -6.22
CA TRP A 160 17.17 -16.82 -5.63
C TRP A 160 17.33 -16.02 -4.32
N TRP A 161 16.54 -14.99 -4.12
CA TRP A 161 16.62 -14.12 -2.95
C TRP A 161 15.30 -14.05 -2.22
N GLY A 162 15.34 -14.21 -0.91
CA GLY A 162 14.20 -14.14 -0.03
C GLY A 162 14.40 -14.92 1.26
N HIS A 163 13.34 -15.06 2.05
CA HIS A 163 13.33 -15.90 3.24
C HIS A 163 13.08 -17.35 2.82
N GLN A 164 14.13 -18.17 2.82
CA GLN A 164 14.02 -19.58 2.46
C GLN A 164 13.05 -20.31 3.41
N ILE A 165 12.17 -21.11 2.84
CA ILE A 165 11.15 -21.84 3.60
C ILE A 165 11.84 -22.77 4.62
N PRO A 166 11.47 -22.72 5.90
CA PRO A 166 12.11 -23.49 6.96
C PRO A 166 11.50 -24.91 7.03
N ALA A 167 11.55 -25.62 5.92
CA ALA A 167 11.07 -26.98 5.78
C ALA A 167 12.16 -27.90 5.19
N TRP A 168 12.20 -29.13 5.66
CA TRP A 168 13.13 -30.18 5.20
C TRP A 168 12.36 -31.44 4.88
N TYR A 169 12.75 -32.11 3.82
CA TYR A 169 12.12 -33.32 3.30
C TYR A 169 12.97 -34.56 3.61
N GLY A 170 12.34 -35.56 4.18
CA GLY A 170 12.92 -36.89 4.37
C GLY A 170 12.95 -37.71 3.09
N PRO A 171 13.58 -38.91 3.14
CA PRO A 171 13.74 -39.77 1.94
C PRO A 171 12.41 -40.27 1.35
N ASP A 172 11.35 -40.29 2.11
CA ASP A 172 9.99 -40.68 1.71
C ASP A 172 9.05 -39.51 1.47
N GLY A 173 9.58 -38.25 1.53
CA GLY A 173 8.81 -37.03 1.37
C GLY A 173 8.17 -36.49 2.65
N GLU A 174 8.41 -37.11 3.82
CA GLU A 174 7.97 -36.56 5.11
C GLU A 174 8.58 -35.19 5.35
N VAL A 175 7.76 -34.26 5.86
CA VAL A 175 8.12 -32.85 5.99
C VAL A 175 8.39 -32.48 7.45
N PHE A 176 9.55 -31.88 7.69
CA PHE A 176 9.97 -31.35 8.98
C PHE A 176 10.07 -29.82 8.90
N VAL A 177 9.20 -29.11 9.62
CA VAL A 177 9.22 -27.64 9.68
C VAL A 177 9.85 -27.24 11.01
N GLU A 178 11.02 -26.63 10.95
CA GLU A 178 11.82 -26.30 12.12
C GLU A 178 12.59 -24.99 11.91
N GLU A 179 13.05 -24.36 12.99
CA GLU A 179 13.78 -23.09 12.93
C GLU A 179 15.19 -23.24 12.33
N THR A 180 15.82 -24.41 12.57
CA THR A 180 17.20 -24.67 12.15
C THR A 180 17.35 -26.07 11.54
N GLN A 181 18.36 -26.24 10.70
CA GLN A 181 18.68 -27.54 10.14
C GLN A 181 18.95 -28.60 11.22
N LEU A 182 19.65 -28.22 12.30
CA LEU A 182 19.93 -29.16 13.40
C LEU A 182 18.63 -29.63 14.07
N ALA A 183 17.66 -28.73 14.27
CA ALA A 183 16.36 -29.10 14.83
C ALA A 183 15.60 -30.05 13.89
N ALA A 184 15.64 -29.78 12.58
CA ALA A 184 15.04 -30.66 11.58
C ALA A 184 15.71 -32.05 11.53
N GLU A 185 17.05 -32.13 11.59
CA GLU A 185 17.78 -33.39 11.68
C GLU A 185 17.41 -34.20 12.94
N LEU A 186 17.23 -33.53 14.08
CA LEU A 186 16.79 -34.14 15.31
C LEU A 186 15.32 -34.61 15.23
N ALA A 187 14.46 -33.85 14.58
CA ALA A 187 13.06 -34.22 14.34
C ALA A 187 13.00 -35.46 13.42
N ALA A 188 13.73 -35.45 12.32
CA ALA A 188 13.84 -36.59 11.41
C ALA A 188 14.39 -37.83 12.10
N LYS A 189 15.45 -37.70 12.91
CA LYS A 189 16.00 -38.82 13.69
C LYS A 189 14.98 -39.41 14.65
N ARG A 190 14.13 -38.57 15.29
CA ARG A 190 13.05 -39.07 16.16
C ARG A 190 11.99 -39.84 15.36
N HIS A 191 11.64 -39.33 14.18
CA HIS A 191 10.63 -39.93 13.31
C HIS A 191 11.10 -41.29 12.76
N TYR A 192 12.30 -41.35 12.19
CA TYR A 192 12.84 -42.55 11.55
C TYR A 192 13.55 -43.51 12.49
N GLY A 193 13.80 -43.18 13.74
CA GLY A 193 14.58 -43.98 14.70
C GLY A 193 16.06 -44.06 14.40
N LYS A 194 16.54 -43.41 13.37
CA LYS A 194 17.95 -43.34 12.91
C LYS A 194 18.22 -42.01 12.21
N SER A 195 19.50 -41.66 12.08
CA SER A 195 19.88 -40.50 11.25
C SER A 195 19.62 -40.80 9.77
N VAL A 196 18.94 -39.88 9.11
CA VAL A 196 18.68 -39.91 7.65
C VAL A 196 19.13 -38.59 7.05
N GLU A 197 19.43 -38.58 5.77
CA GLU A 197 19.67 -37.35 5.02
C GLU A 197 18.33 -36.66 4.77
N ILE A 198 18.29 -35.33 5.01
CA ILE A 198 17.13 -34.51 4.73
C ILE A 198 17.54 -33.39 3.80
N THR A 199 16.62 -32.97 2.92
CA THR A 199 16.86 -31.91 1.95
C THR A 199 15.99 -30.70 2.29
N ARG A 200 16.59 -29.51 2.41
CA ARG A 200 15.86 -28.27 2.66
C ARG A 200 15.08 -27.84 1.43
N ASP A 201 13.92 -27.27 1.62
CA ASP A 201 13.12 -26.62 0.58
C ASP A 201 13.95 -25.52 -0.11
N GLU A 202 13.99 -25.54 -1.45
CA GLU A 202 14.74 -24.55 -2.25
C GLU A 202 14.00 -23.23 -2.41
N ASP A 203 12.68 -23.22 -2.20
CA ASP A 203 11.82 -22.06 -2.39
C ASP A 203 11.98 -21.06 -1.26
N VAL A 204 11.58 -19.82 -1.56
CA VAL A 204 11.50 -18.73 -0.59
C VAL A 204 10.05 -18.32 -0.35
N LEU A 205 9.79 -17.69 0.79
CA LEU A 205 8.47 -17.18 1.10
C LEU A 205 8.11 -15.96 0.24
N ASP A 206 6.84 -15.85 -0.11
CA ASP A 206 6.25 -14.64 -0.69
C ASP A 206 6.56 -13.41 0.17
N THR A 207 7.00 -12.32 -0.45
CA THR A 207 7.26 -11.05 0.24
C THR A 207 6.06 -10.59 1.08
N TRP A 208 4.85 -10.83 0.57
CA TRP A 208 3.63 -10.47 1.30
C TRP A 208 3.38 -11.33 2.54
N PHE A 209 3.96 -12.52 2.63
CA PHE A 209 3.90 -13.33 3.85
C PHE A 209 4.69 -12.67 4.98
N SER A 210 5.93 -12.27 4.72
CA SER A 210 6.77 -11.58 5.70
C SER A 210 6.18 -10.21 6.06
N SER A 211 5.71 -9.43 5.07
CA SER A 211 5.10 -8.12 5.32
C SER A 211 3.78 -8.18 6.08
N ALA A 212 3.06 -9.29 6.01
CA ALA A 212 1.85 -9.49 6.82
C ALA A 212 2.13 -9.65 8.32
N LEU A 213 3.35 -9.99 8.70
CA LEU A 213 3.79 -10.11 10.09
C LEU A 213 4.28 -8.77 10.66
N TRP A 214 4.47 -7.76 9.81
CA TRP A 214 5.10 -6.49 10.17
C TRP A 214 4.53 -5.81 11.41
N PRO A 215 3.19 -5.74 11.65
CA PRO A 215 2.63 -5.03 12.80
C PRO A 215 3.10 -5.52 14.16
N PHE A 216 3.56 -6.75 14.26
CA PHE A 216 3.99 -7.37 15.51
C PHE A 216 5.42 -7.90 15.49
N SER A 217 5.92 -8.39 14.34
CA SER A 217 7.29 -8.91 14.23
C SER A 217 8.36 -7.84 14.46
N THR A 218 8.14 -6.61 14.01
CA THR A 218 9.05 -5.47 14.23
C THR A 218 9.05 -4.97 15.68
N LEU A 219 8.09 -5.39 16.48
CA LEU A 219 7.98 -5.06 17.91
C LEU A 219 8.55 -6.16 18.82
N GLY A 220 9.16 -7.19 18.21
CA GLY A 220 9.88 -8.24 18.92
C GLY A 220 9.13 -9.57 19.05
N TRP A 221 7.93 -9.72 18.45
CA TRP A 221 7.26 -11.01 18.38
C TRP A 221 8.19 -12.08 17.73
N PRO A 222 8.24 -13.34 18.23
CA PRO A 222 7.29 -14.01 19.15
C PRO A 222 7.49 -13.74 20.63
N GLU A 223 8.47 -12.94 21.04
CA GLU A 223 8.71 -12.61 22.42
C GLU A 223 7.72 -11.55 22.92
N GLU A 224 7.30 -11.67 24.20
CA GLU A 224 6.44 -10.68 24.84
C GLU A 224 7.24 -9.46 25.32
N THR A 225 7.70 -8.63 24.38
CA THR A 225 8.49 -7.45 24.71
C THR A 225 7.63 -6.32 25.29
N PRO A 226 8.21 -5.38 26.08
CA PRO A 226 7.50 -4.19 26.53
C PRO A 226 7.02 -3.31 25.37
N ILE A 227 7.78 -3.28 24.25
CA ILE A 227 7.43 -2.53 23.03
C ILE A 227 6.20 -3.15 22.37
N LEU A 228 6.15 -4.47 22.22
CA LEU A 228 5.00 -5.18 21.68
C LEU A 228 3.74 -4.90 22.52
N LYS A 229 3.84 -5.02 23.86
CA LYS A 229 2.71 -4.73 24.76
C LYS A 229 2.24 -3.27 24.70
N ARG A 230 3.12 -2.32 24.41
CA ARG A 230 2.82 -0.89 24.33
C ARG A 230 2.17 -0.50 23.00
N TYR A 231 2.68 -1.01 21.89
CA TYR A 231 2.39 -0.47 20.55
C TYR A 231 1.58 -1.41 19.65
N TYR A 232 1.41 -2.67 19.99
CA TYR A 232 0.42 -3.52 19.37
C TYR A 232 -0.88 -3.42 20.19
N LYS A 233 -2.00 -3.10 19.61
CA LYS A 233 -2.33 -2.72 18.25
C LYS A 233 -2.04 -1.24 17.99
N THR A 234 -1.87 -0.88 16.71
CA THR A 234 -1.75 0.53 16.30
C THR A 234 -3.13 1.17 16.07
N ASP A 235 -3.18 2.52 16.12
CA ASP A 235 -4.43 3.26 15.93
C ASP A 235 -4.79 3.43 14.45
N VAL A 236 -3.81 3.80 13.63
CA VAL A 236 -4.02 4.13 12.21
C VAL A 236 -2.98 3.46 11.34
N LEU A 237 -3.44 2.72 10.32
CA LEU A 237 -2.64 2.28 9.18
C LEU A 237 -2.91 3.19 7.99
N VAL A 238 -1.87 3.80 7.41
CA VAL A 238 -1.97 4.61 6.19
C VAL A 238 -1.49 3.78 5.00
N THR A 239 -2.31 3.64 3.96
CA THR A 239 -1.99 2.80 2.80
C THR A 239 -2.72 3.26 1.54
N GLY A 240 -2.31 2.74 0.37
CA GLY A 240 -3.03 2.89 -0.90
C GLY A 240 -4.13 1.83 -1.07
N PHE A 241 -5.11 2.13 -1.91
CA PHE A 241 -6.20 1.20 -2.22
C PHE A 241 -5.74 -0.05 -2.97
N ASP A 242 -4.66 0.05 -3.73
CA ASP A 242 -4.11 -1.01 -4.58
C ASP A 242 -3.49 -2.17 -3.79
N ILE A 243 -3.22 -1.97 -2.50
CA ILE A 243 -2.69 -3.02 -1.61
C ILE A 243 -3.62 -3.37 -0.44
N ILE A 244 -4.90 -3.02 -0.50
CA ILE A 244 -5.88 -3.42 0.51
C ILE A 244 -5.87 -4.94 0.68
N PHE A 245 -5.93 -5.70 -0.43
CA PHE A 245 -5.90 -7.15 -0.38
C PHE A 245 -4.52 -7.71 -0.03
N PHE A 246 -3.48 -7.22 -0.72
CA PHE A 246 -2.14 -7.81 -0.61
C PHE A 246 -1.47 -7.52 0.74
N TRP A 247 -1.80 -6.42 1.38
CA TRP A 247 -1.17 -5.99 2.62
C TRP A 247 -2.13 -5.90 3.79
N VAL A 248 -3.18 -5.07 3.70
CA VAL A 248 -4.12 -4.84 4.81
C VAL A 248 -4.80 -6.13 5.24
N ALA A 249 -5.45 -6.84 4.30
CA ALA A 249 -6.17 -8.07 4.59
C ALA A 249 -5.24 -9.16 5.16
N ARG A 250 -4.04 -9.28 4.61
CA ARG A 250 -3.04 -10.25 5.08
C ARG A 250 -2.52 -9.94 6.47
N MET A 251 -2.24 -8.67 6.78
CA MET A 251 -1.90 -8.26 8.15
C MET A 251 -3.04 -8.54 9.13
N MET A 252 -4.28 -8.30 8.75
CA MET A 252 -5.45 -8.61 9.59
C MET A 252 -5.57 -10.12 9.85
N MET A 253 -5.44 -10.96 8.81
CA MET A 253 -5.46 -12.41 8.95
C MET A 253 -4.36 -12.91 9.89
N MET A 254 -3.13 -12.47 9.67
CA MET A 254 -1.98 -12.89 10.50
C MET A 254 -2.06 -12.33 11.92
N GLY A 255 -2.44 -11.08 12.12
CA GLY A 255 -2.62 -10.47 13.43
C GLY A 255 -3.68 -11.20 14.25
N LEU A 256 -4.86 -11.48 13.70
CA LEU A 256 -5.91 -12.24 14.36
C LEU A 256 -5.50 -13.70 14.60
N HIS A 257 -4.69 -14.29 13.72
CA HIS A 257 -4.21 -15.66 13.90
C HIS A 257 -3.19 -15.77 15.04
N PHE A 258 -2.15 -14.95 15.03
CA PHE A 258 -1.03 -15.04 15.98
C PHE A 258 -1.27 -14.25 17.26
N MET A 259 -1.75 -13.00 17.16
CA MET A 259 -1.92 -12.10 18.30
C MET A 259 -3.31 -12.16 18.90
N LYS A 260 -4.30 -12.80 18.22
CA LYS A 260 -5.71 -12.91 18.63
C LYS A 260 -6.44 -11.56 18.72
N GLU A 261 -5.85 -10.52 18.17
CA GLU A 261 -6.35 -9.15 18.15
C GLU A 261 -6.07 -8.50 16.79
N VAL A 262 -6.92 -7.53 16.39
CA VAL A 262 -6.69 -6.77 15.14
C VAL A 262 -5.39 -5.96 15.23
N PRO A 263 -4.61 -5.87 14.13
CA PRO A 263 -3.35 -5.15 14.18
C PRO A 263 -3.50 -3.62 14.21
N PHE A 264 -4.64 -3.08 13.78
CA PHE A 264 -4.93 -1.64 13.74
C PHE A 264 -6.45 -1.39 13.76
N HIS A 265 -6.84 -0.22 14.27
CA HIS A 265 -8.25 0.19 14.31
C HIS A 265 -8.67 0.87 12.99
N THR A 266 -7.97 1.90 12.55
CA THR A 266 -8.34 2.69 11.36
C THR A 266 -7.41 2.40 10.19
N VAL A 267 -7.99 2.07 9.03
CA VAL A 267 -7.26 1.95 7.76
C VAL A 267 -7.57 3.19 6.92
N TYR A 268 -6.62 4.13 6.90
CA TYR A 268 -6.73 5.33 6.08
C TYR A 268 -6.18 5.07 4.68
N ILE A 269 -7.07 5.16 3.68
CA ILE A 269 -6.72 4.96 2.28
C ILE A 269 -6.39 6.31 1.65
N HIS A 270 -5.09 6.54 1.41
CA HIS A 270 -4.62 7.77 0.79
C HIS A 270 -4.82 7.79 -0.73
N ALA A 271 -4.83 8.99 -1.29
CA ALA A 271 -4.84 9.21 -2.73
C ALA A 271 -3.49 8.79 -3.36
N LEU A 272 -3.52 8.27 -4.59
CA LEU A 272 -2.30 8.03 -5.37
C LEU A 272 -1.89 9.29 -6.13
N VAL A 273 -0.58 9.51 -6.21
CA VAL A 273 -0.03 10.64 -6.97
C VAL A 273 0.14 10.23 -8.43
N ARG A 274 -0.43 11.04 -9.32
CA ARG A 274 -0.33 10.91 -10.78
C ARG A 274 0.37 12.13 -11.36
N ASP A 275 0.81 12.03 -12.60
CA ASP A 275 1.34 13.18 -13.32
C ASP A 275 0.26 14.26 -13.56
N GLU A 276 0.66 15.40 -14.09
CA GLU A 276 -0.22 16.54 -14.37
C GLU A 276 -1.41 16.17 -15.27
N LYS A 277 -1.22 15.20 -16.18
CA LYS A 277 -2.26 14.69 -17.09
C LYS A 277 -3.14 13.61 -16.44
N GLY A 278 -2.85 13.22 -15.21
CA GLY A 278 -3.56 12.17 -14.51
C GLY A 278 -3.14 10.75 -14.88
N GLN A 279 -2.01 10.58 -15.56
CA GLN A 279 -1.48 9.28 -15.91
C GLN A 279 -0.69 8.67 -14.74
N LYS A 280 -0.70 7.33 -14.64
CA LYS A 280 0.18 6.62 -13.71
C LYS A 280 1.64 6.88 -14.06
N MET A 281 2.40 7.32 -13.07
CA MET A 281 3.84 7.54 -13.23
C MET A 281 4.60 6.22 -13.36
N SER A 282 5.51 6.13 -14.32
CA SER A 282 6.42 5.00 -14.47
C SER A 282 7.74 5.43 -15.10
N LYS A 283 8.83 4.75 -14.75
CA LYS A 283 10.16 5.01 -15.33
C LYS A 283 10.17 4.80 -16.85
N SER A 284 9.43 3.80 -17.34
CA SER A 284 9.33 3.49 -18.78
C SER A 284 8.63 4.58 -19.60
N LYS A 285 7.73 5.36 -18.97
CA LYS A 285 7.05 6.50 -19.63
C LYS A 285 7.80 7.81 -19.46
N GLY A 286 8.83 7.88 -18.63
CA GLY A 286 9.61 9.10 -18.38
C GLY A 286 8.79 10.22 -17.69
N ASN A 287 7.66 9.90 -17.04
CA ASN A 287 6.78 10.86 -16.39
C ASN A 287 6.84 10.80 -14.87
N VAL A 288 7.90 10.21 -14.33
CA VAL A 288 8.12 10.15 -12.87
C VAL A 288 8.55 11.53 -12.40
N ILE A 289 7.87 12.03 -11.37
CA ILE A 289 8.25 13.25 -10.66
C ILE A 289 9.03 12.82 -9.42
N ASP A 290 10.31 13.19 -9.34
CA ASP A 290 11.11 12.93 -8.15
C ASP A 290 10.74 13.95 -7.06
N PRO A 291 10.26 13.50 -5.88
CA PRO A 291 9.96 14.41 -4.79
C PRO A 291 11.18 15.18 -4.27
N LEU A 292 12.40 14.63 -4.41
CA LEU A 292 13.62 15.32 -4.00
C LEU A 292 13.90 16.55 -4.87
N GLU A 293 13.73 16.44 -6.20
CA GLU A 293 13.84 17.59 -7.08
C GLU A 293 12.85 18.70 -6.75
N LEU A 294 11.60 18.34 -6.38
CA LEU A 294 10.61 19.32 -5.95
C LEU A 294 10.97 19.97 -4.61
N MET A 295 11.56 19.21 -3.69
CA MET A 295 12.01 19.74 -2.41
C MET A 295 13.20 20.69 -2.58
N ASP A 296 14.13 20.38 -3.47
CA ASP A 296 15.29 21.24 -3.78
C ASP A 296 14.86 22.55 -4.45
N GLU A 297 13.85 22.51 -5.34
CA GLU A 297 13.37 23.67 -6.07
C GLU A 297 12.41 24.56 -5.24
N PHE A 298 11.49 23.95 -4.46
CA PHE A 298 10.39 24.66 -3.82
C PHE A 298 10.39 24.57 -2.28
N GLY A 299 11.20 23.71 -1.70
CA GLY A 299 11.22 23.41 -0.26
C GLY A 299 10.26 22.28 0.14
N ALA A 300 10.66 21.54 1.18
CA ALA A 300 9.89 20.39 1.68
C ALA A 300 8.50 20.80 2.18
N ASP A 301 8.36 21.93 2.85
CA ASP A 301 7.08 22.43 3.36
C ASP A 301 6.06 22.70 2.26
N ALA A 302 6.51 23.26 1.12
CA ALA A 302 5.66 23.51 -0.04
C ALA A 302 5.10 22.21 -0.62
N LEU A 303 5.94 21.17 -0.77
CA LEU A 303 5.51 19.87 -1.25
C LEU A 303 4.55 19.20 -0.26
N ARG A 304 4.87 19.17 1.02
CA ARG A 304 4.02 18.59 2.08
C ARG A 304 2.64 19.25 2.11
N PHE A 305 2.59 20.57 2.11
CA PHE A 305 1.31 21.31 2.10
C PHE A 305 0.52 21.06 0.82
N THR A 306 1.20 20.99 -0.34
CA THR A 306 0.57 20.65 -1.64
C THR A 306 -0.12 19.30 -1.56
N LEU A 307 0.59 18.27 -1.11
CA LEU A 307 0.04 16.91 -1.01
C LEU A 307 -1.15 16.85 -0.05
N ALA A 308 -1.03 17.49 1.12
CA ALA A 308 -2.13 17.55 2.09
C ALA A 308 -3.36 18.30 1.52
N ALA A 309 -3.16 19.46 0.88
CA ALA A 309 -4.24 20.27 0.31
C ALA A 309 -4.96 19.57 -0.87
N MET A 310 -4.26 18.69 -1.58
CA MET A 310 -4.82 17.94 -2.72
C MET A 310 -5.35 16.56 -2.34
N ALA A 311 -5.09 16.06 -1.13
CA ALA A 311 -5.47 14.74 -0.66
C ALA A 311 -6.97 14.65 -0.31
N ALA A 312 -7.84 14.94 -1.28
CA ALA A 312 -9.27 14.70 -1.12
C ALA A 312 -9.55 13.20 -1.09
N GLN A 313 -10.38 12.76 -0.15
CA GLN A 313 -10.74 11.34 -0.02
C GLN A 313 -11.34 10.80 -1.32
N GLY A 314 -10.84 9.65 -1.78
CA GLY A 314 -11.34 8.93 -2.95
C GLY A 314 -10.94 9.52 -4.31
N ARG A 315 -9.98 10.44 -4.37
CA ARG A 315 -9.49 11.03 -5.63
C ARG A 315 -7.98 11.00 -5.71
N ASP A 316 -7.44 10.60 -6.85
CA ASP A 316 -6.01 10.68 -7.12
C ASP A 316 -5.53 12.13 -7.25
N ILE A 317 -4.30 12.38 -6.82
CA ILE A 317 -3.65 13.69 -6.87
C ILE A 317 -2.99 13.86 -8.25
N LYS A 318 -3.41 14.86 -9.02
CA LYS A 318 -2.71 15.29 -10.23
C LYS A 318 -1.67 16.33 -9.83
N LEU A 319 -0.43 15.89 -9.68
CA LEU A 319 0.65 16.75 -9.20
C LEU A 319 1.23 17.59 -10.37
N ALA A 320 1.20 18.91 -10.21
CA ALA A 320 1.83 19.87 -11.12
C ALA A 320 2.80 20.76 -10.36
N LYS A 321 3.96 21.07 -10.93
CA LYS A 321 4.98 21.96 -10.35
C LYS A 321 4.42 23.32 -9.94
N SER A 322 3.53 23.89 -10.74
CA SER A 322 2.87 25.18 -10.47
C SER A 322 2.06 25.19 -9.18
N ARG A 323 1.52 24.04 -8.76
CA ARG A 323 0.81 23.92 -7.48
C ARG A 323 1.78 24.00 -6.30
N VAL A 324 2.92 23.32 -6.42
CA VAL A 324 3.96 23.35 -5.37
C VAL A 324 4.53 24.77 -5.24
N GLU A 325 4.78 25.42 -6.36
CA GLU A 325 5.20 26.84 -6.38
C GLU A 325 4.21 27.76 -5.68
N GLY A 326 2.91 27.60 -5.91
CA GLY A 326 1.87 28.34 -5.22
C GLY A 326 1.96 28.24 -3.69
N TYR A 327 2.21 27.05 -3.18
CA TYR A 327 2.35 26.84 -1.74
C TYR A 327 3.73 27.23 -1.18
N ARG A 328 4.80 27.26 -2.01
CA ARG A 328 6.04 27.96 -1.65
C ARG A 328 5.77 29.45 -1.41
N ASN A 329 5.01 30.10 -2.29
CA ASN A 329 4.64 31.50 -2.14
C ASN A 329 3.79 31.74 -0.89
N PHE A 330 2.96 30.79 -0.48
CA PHE A 330 2.25 30.82 0.79
C PHE A 330 3.21 30.85 2.00
N GLY A 331 4.21 29.98 2.02
CA GLY A 331 5.26 29.97 3.04
C GLY A 331 6.05 31.31 3.08
N THR A 332 6.39 31.85 1.91
CA THR A 332 7.05 33.15 1.78
C THR A 332 6.19 34.30 2.33
N LYS A 333 4.87 34.26 2.10
CA LYS A 333 3.94 35.26 2.61
C LYS A 333 3.86 35.22 4.15
N LEU A 334 3.80 34.04 4.75
CA LEU A 334 3.85 33.85 6.19
C LEU A 334 5.16 34.40 6.78
N TRP A 335 6.29 34.07 6.16
CA TRP A 335 7.61 34.57 6.56
C TRP A 335 7.65 36.11 6.58
N ASN A 336 7.17 36.74 5.51
CA ASN A 336 7.15 38.20 5.42
C ASN A 336 6.20 38.84 6.45
N ALA A 337 5.08 38.19 6.78
CA ALA A 337 4.19 38.64 7.84
C ALA A 337 4.85 38.58 9.24
N ALA A 338 5.62 37.52 9.49
CA ALA A 338 6.40 37.40 10.74
C ALA A 338 7.48 38.48 10.82
N ARG A 339 8.22 38.76 9.72
CA ARG A 339 9.18 39.86 9.66
C ARG A 339 8.53 41.23 9.87
N PHE A 340 7.35 41.47 9.30
CA PHE A 340 6.60 42.68 9.56
C PHE A 340 6.26 42.82 11.06
N ALA A 341 5.86 41.74 11.70
CA ALA A 341 5.55 41.72 13.13
C ALA A 341 6.81 42.11 13.96
N GLU A 342 7.95 41.50 13.66
CA GLU A 342 9.23 41.78 14.32
C GLU A 342 9.62 43.27 14.17
N MET A 343 9.56 43.82 12.95
CA MET A 343 9.91 45.22 12.66
C MET A 343 9.01 46.22 13.39
N ASN A 344 7.78 45.83 13.78
CA ASN A 344 6.83 46.65 14.50
C ASN A 344 6.80 46.37 16.00
N GLY A 345 7.83 45.66 16.51
CA GLY A 345 7.98 45.42 17.94
C GLY A 345 6.94 44.45 18.52
N VAL A 346 6.36 43.60 17.67
CA VAL A 346 5.43 42.55 18.12
C VAL A 346 6.25 41.54 18.92
N LYS A 347 5.86 41.35 20.18
CA LYS A 347 6.57 40.42 21.11
C LYS A 347 5.53 39.60 21.86
N ARG A 348 5.86 38.35 22.09
CA ARG A 348 5.05 37.45 22.89
C ARG A 348 4.92 37.95 24.31
N ASP A 349 3.67 38.07 24.80
CA ASP A 349 3.35 38.25 26.19
C ASP A 349 2.72 36.95 26.73
N PRO A 350 3.41 36.24 27.64
CA PRO A 350 2.88 35.01 28.22
C PRO A 350 1.54 35.19 28.98
N ASN A 351 1.26 36.39 29.44
CA ASN A 351 0.05 36.73 30.21
C ASN A 351 -1.06 37.32 29.34
N TYR A 352 -0.88 37.42 28.02
CA TYR A 352 -1.90 37.96 27.13
C TYR A 352 -3.12 37.03 27.09
N ASP A 353 -4.28 37.62 27.45
CA ASP A 353 -5.58 36.97 27.36
C ASP A 353 -6.35 37.51 26.14
N PRO A 354 -6.57 36.74 25.06
CA PRO A 354 -7.30 37.21 23.89
C PRO A 354 -8.76 37.51 24.17
N VAL A 355 -9.37 36.98 25.25
CA VAL A 355 -10.73 37.24 25.65
C VAL A 355 -10.86 38.67 26.27
N ALA A 356 -9.80 39.12 26.91
CA ALA A 356 -9.75 40.45 27.53
C ALA A 356 -9.44 41.60 26.55
N ALA A 357 -9.16 41.28 25.26
CA ALA A 357 -8.87 42.31 24.25
C ALA A 357 -9.98 43.34 24.10
N ARG A 358 -9.59 44.61 24.04
CA ARG A 358 -10.52 45.79 23.93
C ARG A 358 -10.60 46.35 22.51
N VAL A 359 -9.46 46.29 21.79
CA VAL A 359 -9.39 46.80 20.42
C VAL A 359 -10.19 45.85 19.49
N THR A 360 -11.12 46.42 18.73
CA THR A 360 -12.08 45.64 17.93
C THR A 360 -11.40 44.67 16.94
N VAL A 361 -10.32 45.10 16.27
CA VAL A 361 -9.63 44.25 15.30
C VAL A 361 -8.92 43.08 15.98
N ASN A 362 -8.45 43.27 17.23
CA ASN A 362 -7.81 42.22 18.01
C ASN A 362 -8.83 41.17 18.48
N ARG A 363 -10.01 41.59 18.91
CA ARG A 363 -11.13 40.70 19.25
C ARG A 363 -11.61 39.90 18.03
N TRP A 364 -11.69 40.55 16.88
CA TRP A 364 -12.11 39.93 15.64
C TRP A 364 -11.14 38.81 15.24
N ILE A 365 -9.82 39.09 15.19
CA ILE A 365 -8.83 38.10 14.76
C ILE A 365 -8.71 36.94 15.74
N ALA A 366 -8.85 37.18 17.05
CA ALA A 366 -8.87 36.12 18.06
C ALA A 366 -10.06 35.17 17.84
N GLY A 367 -11.24 35.74 17.49
CA GLY A 367 -12.40 34.93 17.11
C GLY A 367 -12.17 34.10 15.85
N GLU A 368 -11.53 34.67 14.81
CA GLU A 368 -11.19 33.96 13.58
C GLU A 368 -10.17 32.85 13.85
N ALA A 369 -9.14 33.09 14.66
CA ALA A 369 -8.17 32.09 15.07
C ALA A 369 -8.82 30.88 15.79
N SER A 370 -9.76 31.18 16.70
CA SER A 370 -10.52 30.17 17.43
C SER A 370 -11.41 29.33 16.50
N ARG A 371 -12.10 29.95 15.54
CA ARG A 371 -12.91 29.23 14.53
C ARG A 371 -12.04 28.34 13.67
N THR A 372 -10.90 28.86 13.21
CA THR A 372 -9.94 28.11 12.40
C THR A 372 -9.39 26.92 13.17
N ARG A 373 -8.98 27.10 14.43
CA ARG A 373 -8.52 25.99 15.30
C ARG A 373 -9.55 24.87 15.36
N ASN A 374 -10.81 25.20 15.63
CA ASN A 374 -11.86 24.20 15.74
C ASN A 374 -12.11 23.47 14.41
N ALA A 375 -12.10 24.20 13.29
CA ALA A 375 -12.24 23.61 11.95
C ALA A 375 -11.09 22.67 11.60
N VAL A 376 -9.85 23.08 11.87
CA VAL A 376 -8.63 22.28 11.61
C VAL A 376 -8.62 21.04 12.49
N THR A 377 -8.88 21.18 13.81
CA THR A 377 -8.91 20.04 14.73
C THR A 377 -9.95 19.01 14.27
N LYS A 378 -11.18 19.44 14.00
CA LYS A 378 -12.22 18.55 13.51
C LYS A 378 -11.84 17.86 12.20
N ALA A 379 -11.26 18.59 11.25
CA ALA A 379 -10.87 18.04 9.97
C ALA A 379 -9.74 16.98 10.12
N ILE A 380 -8.79 17.19 11.03
CA ILE A 380 -7.72 16.22 11.32
C ILE A 380 -8.31 14.97 11.99
N GLU A 381 -9.18 15.12 12.98
CA GLU A 381 -9.86 14.01 13.67
C GLU A 381 -10.70 13.16 12.70
N GLU A 382 -11.30 13.78 11.69
CA GLU A 382 -12.08 13.11 10.65
C GLU A 382 -11.24 12.67 9.44
N HIS A 383 -9.91 12.77 9.49
CA HIS A 383 -8.97 12.44 8.41
C HIS A 383 -9.23 13.22 7.10
N ARG A 384 -9.76 14.44 7.20
CA ARG A 384 -10.03 15.34 6.06
C ARG A 384 -8.92 16.40 5.95
N TYR A 385 -7.70 15.93 5.69
CA TYR A 385 -6.49 16.76 5.69
C TYR A 385 -6.53 17.91 4.68
N ASN A 386 -7.17 17.71 3.52
CA ASN A 386 -7.39 18.76 2.54
C ASN A 386 -8.28 19.90 3.06
N GLU A 387 -9.27 19.61 3.89
CA GLU A 387 -10.12 20.64 4.51
C GLU A 387 -9.37 21.40 5.61
N ALA A 388 -8.53 20.70 6.39
CA ALA A 388 -7.66 21.34 7.36
C ALA A 388 -6.68 22.31 6.68
N ALA A 389 -6.01 21.86 5.60
CA ALA A 389 -5.11 22.69 4.81
C ALA A 389 -5.84 23.90 4.18
N ALA A 390 -7.06 23.70 3.66
CA ALA A 390 -7.86 24.78 3.08
C ALA A 390 -8.26 25.84 4.14
N ALA A 391 -8.68 25.42 5.34
CA ALA A 391 -9.02 26.31 6.44
C ALA A 391 -7.79 27.13 6.89
N LEU A 392 -6.62 26.50 6.99
CA LEU A 392 -5.35 27.16 7.32
C LEU A 392 -4.95 28.16 6.25
N TYR A 393 -5.00 27.78 4.98
CA TYR A 393 -4.68 28.70 3.88
C TYR A 393 -5.60 29.92 3.88
N GLN A 394 -6.91 29.70 3.99
CA GLN A 394 -7.91 30.76 4.03
C GLN A 394 -7.65 31.73 5.20
N PHE A 395 -7.40 31.21 6.39
CA PHE A 395 -7.14 32.04 7.56
C PHE A 395 -5.82 32.81 7.43
N VAL A 396 -4.73 32.14 7.11
CA VAL A 396 -3.40 32.76 7.08
C VAL A 396 -3.28 33.75 5.93
N TRP A 397 -3.67 33.32 4.71
CA TRP A 397 -3.49 34.19 3.54
C TRP A 397 -4.52 35.32 3.51
N ASN A 398 -5.83 34.98 3.51
CA ASN A 398 -6.88 35.93 3.20
C ASN A 398 -7.36 36.74 4.43
N VAL A 399 -7.24 36.18 5.64
CA VAL A 399 -7.71 36.86 6.85
C VAL A 399 -6.56 37.55 7.59
N TYR A 400 -5.51 36.78 7.94
CA TYR A 400 -4.40 37.33 8.71
C TYR A 400 -3.52 38.25 7.87
N CYS A 401 -2.97 37.77 6.74
CA CYS A 401 -2.04 38.57 5.93
C CYS A 401 -2.73 39.70 5.17
N ASP A 402 -3.88 39.46 4.52
CA ASP A 402 -4.52 40.45 3.65
C ASP A 402 -5.31 41.49 4.41
N TRP A 403 -5.85 41.14 5.60
CA TRP A 403 -6.69 42.07 6.36
C TRP A 403 -6.07 42.46 7.71
N TYR A 404 -5.80 41.50 8.58
CA TYR A 404 -5.37 41.83 9.92
C TYR A 404 -4.07 42.63 9.96
N VAL A 405 -3.06 42.16 9.24
CA VAL A 405 -1.76 42.85 9.13
C VAL A 405 -1.92 44.28 8.61
N GLU A 406 -2.80 44.51 7.64
CA GLU A 406 -3.04 45.86 7.11
C GLU A 406 -3.82 46.73 8.10
N LEU A 407 -4.86 46.20 8.75
CA LEU A 407 -5.70 46.93 9.68
C LEU A 407 -4.98 47.36 10.96
N ILE A 408 -3.92 46.63 11.37
CA ILE A 408 -3.16 47.00 12.56
C ILE A 408 -2.06 48.06 12.30
N LYS A 409 -1.66 48.31 11.04
CA LYS A 409 -0.63 49.30 10.71
C LYS A 409 -0.90 50.70 11.31
N PRO A 410 -2.11 51.26 11.16
CA PRO A 410 -2.44 52.55 11.78
C PRO A 410 -2.35 52.54 13.32
N ILE A 411 -2.68 51.43 13.96
CA ILE A 411 -2.64 51.30 15.41
C ILE A 411 -1.20 51.21 15.89
N LEU A 412 -0.36 50.42 15.23
CA LEU A 412 1.08 50.25 15.54
C LEU A 412 1.88 51.54 15.33
N GLY A 413 1.50 52.37 14.34
CA GLY A 413 2.08 53.68 14.08
C GLY A 413 1.39 54.83 14.84
N GLY A 414 0.30 54.56 15.59
CA GLY A 414 -0.49 55.53 16.29
C GLY A 414 0.12 56.04 17.61
N LYS A 415 -0.57 56.98 18.24
CA LYS A 415 -0.15 57.60 19.52
C LYS A 415 -0.79 56.96 20.76
N ASP A 416 -1.78 56.08 20.60
CA ASP A 416 -2.40 55.34 21.69
C ASP A 416 -1.52 54.12 22.08
N GLU A 417 -0.67 54.35 23.06
CA GLU A 417 0.27 53.34 23.55
C GLU A 417 -0.41 52.11 24.15
N ALA A 418 -1.63 52.27 24.72
CA ALA A 418 -2.38 51.15 25.28
C ALA A 418 -2.91 50.22 24.15
N ALA A 419 -3.53 50.81 23.13
CA ALA A 419 -4.00 50.09 21.95
C ALA A 419 -2.83 49.44 21.17
N LYS A 420 -1.71 50.15 21.04
CA LYS A 420 -0.51 49.65 20.39
C LYS A 420 0.04 48.43 21.11
N LYS A 421 0.25 48.49 22.43
CA LYS A 421 0.76 47.42 23.25
C LYS A 421 -0.17 46.18 23.21
N GLU A 422 -1.48 46.39 23.33
CA GLU A 422 -2.45 45.31 23.19
C GLU A 422 -2.36 44.66 21.81
N THR A 423 -2.26 45.48 20.75
CA THR A 423 -2.19 44.97 19.37
C THR A 423 -0.89 44.19 19.10
N GLN A 424 0.24 44.65 19.67
CA GLN A 424 1.50 43.87 19.59
C GLN A 424 1.34 42.52 20.26
N ALA A 425 0.80 42.43 21.46
CA ALA A 425 0.58 41.18 22.16
C ALA A 425 -0.41 40.25 21.43
N SER A 426 -1.50 40.85 20.90
CA SER A 426 -2.49 40.12 20.09
C SER A 426 -1.88 39.54 18.82
N ALA A 427 -1.11 40.32 18.08
CA ALA A 427 -0.46 39.89 16.86
C ALA A 427 0.54 38.73 17.11
N ALA A 428 1.30 38.82 18.22
CA ALA A 428 2.20 37.72 18.63
C ALA A 428 1.41 36.44 18.96
N TRP A 429 0.32 36.57 19.72
CA TRP A 429 -0.53 35.44 20.07
C TRP A 429 -1.16 34.78 18.84
N VAL A 430 -1.68 35.57 17.90
CA VAL A 430 -2.26 35.03 16.65
C VAL A 430 -1.20 34.32 15.80
N LEU A 431 0.00 34.90 15.71
CA LEU A 431 1.11 34.26 14.99
C LEU A 431 1.47 32.92 15.63
N ASP A 432 1.56 32.83 16.96
CA ASP A 432 1.76 31.58 17.67
C ASP A 432 0.67 30.54 17.32
N GLN A 433 -0.62 30.94 17.29
CA GLN A 433 -1.68 30.03 16.89
C GLN A 433 -1.53 29.54 15.44
N ILE A 434 -1.13 30.40 14.52
CA ILE A 434 -0.84 30.04 13.13
C ILE A 434 0.28 29.01 13.06
N LEU A 435 1.38 29.25 13.75
CA LEU A 435 2.54 28.35 13.73
C LEU A 435 2.19 26.96 14.28
N VAL A 436 1.48 26.90 15.43
CA VAL A 436 1.00 25.64 16.02
C VAL A 436 0.10 24.87 15.06
N LEU A 437 -0.88 25.53 14.45
CA LEU A 437 -1.86 24.87 13.58
C LEU A 437 -1.27 24.43 12.23
N LEU A 438 -0.29 25.17 11.70
CA LEU A 438 0.40 24.85 10.46
C LEU A 438 1.48 23.78 10.62
N HIS A 439 2.02 23.60 11.82
CA HIS A 439 3.20 22.74 12.06
C HIS A 439 3.04 21.30 11.53
N PRO A 440 1.90 20.62 11.67
CA PRO A 440 1.71 19.29 11.07
C PRO A 440 1.90 19.22 9.55
N PHE A 441 1.65 20.35 8.86
CA PHE A 441 1.72 20.47 7.40
C PHE A 441 3.06 21.04 6.92
N MET A 442 3.58 22.05 7.60
CA MET A 442 4.77 22.83 7.23
C MET A 442 5.74 22.92 8.42
N PRO A 443 6.34 21.80 8.86
CA PRO A 443 7.09 21.76 10.12
C PRO A 443 8.36 22.62 10.11
N PHE A 444 9.03 22.77 8.97
CA PHE A 444 10.34 23.45 8.95
C PHE A 444 10.20 24.97 9.08
N VAL A 445 9.37 25.62 8.28
CA VAL A 445 9.18 27.07 8.35
C VAL A 445 8.50 27.49 9.65
N THR A 446 7.58 26.68 10.17
CA THR A 446 6.89 26.99 11.41
C THR A 446 7.81 26.84 12.61
N GLU A 447 8.66 25.82 12.66
CA GLU A 447 9.65 25.69 13.73
C GLU A 447 10.68 26.83 13.69
N GLU A 448 11.20 27.17 12.51
CA GLU A 448 12.12 28.30 12.37
C GLU A 448 11.53 29.60 12.86
N LEU A 449 10.30 29.93 12.43
CA LEU A 449 9.60 31.12 12.87
C LEU A 449 9.28 31.09 14.38
N TRP A 450 8.93 29.92 14.92
CA TRP A 450 8.68 29.74 16.34
C TRP A 450 9.90 30.12 17.19
N GLN A 451 11.08 29.69 16.77
CA GLN A 451 12.33 30.00 17.47
C GLN A 451 12.74 31.48 17.29
N GLN A 452 12.52 32.07 16.12
CA GLN A 452 12.92 33.45 15.83
C GLN A 452 11.99 34.51 16.45
N THR A 453 10.70 34.25 16.57
CA THR A 453 9.72 35.25 17.01
C THR A 453 9.64 35.44 18.52
N ALA A 454 10.17 34.52 19.31
CA ALA A 454 10.24 34.66 20.78
C ALA A 454 11.31 33.74 21.38
N THR A 455 11.74 34.04 22.61
CA THR A 455 12.47 33.09 23.43
C THR A 455 11.55 31.95 23.83
N ARG A 456 11.93 30.72 23.53
CA ARG A 456 11.16 29.49 23.76
C ARG A 456 11.89 28.55 24.68
N GLU A 457 11.18 27.88 25.58
CA GLU A 457 11.74 26.82 26.43
C GLU A 457 11.77 25.47 25.70
N HIS A 458 10.86 25.29 24.74
CA HIS A 458 10.68 24.03 24.00
C HIS A 458 10.50 24.29 22.50
N TRP A 459 10.81 23.27 21.72
CA TRP A 459 10.44 23.20 20.31
C TRP A 459 8.92 23.23 20.14
N LEU A 460 8.46 23.56 18.96
CA LEU A 460 7.02 23.60 18.65
C LEU A 460 6.38 22.20 18.70
N MET A 461 7.17 21.16 18.45
CA MET A 461 6.78 19.75 18.46
C MET A 461 6.73 19.17 19.88
#